data_4da49fa2223f0de4cc9b50a8d9b25418
#
_entry.id   4da49fa2223f0de4cc9b50a8d9b25418
#
_cell.length_a   1.000
_cell.length_b   1.000
_cell.length_c   1.000
_cell.angle_alpha   90.00
_cell.angle_beta   90.00
_cell.angle_gamma   90.00
#
_symmetry.space_group_name_H-M   'P 1'
#
loop_
_entity.id
_entity.type
_entity.pdbx_description
1 polymer ?
#
loop_
_entity_poly.entity_id
_entity_poly.type
_entity_poly.pdbx_seq_one_letter_code
_entity_poly.pdbx_strand_id
1 'polypeptide(L)'
;MDTARITEILTDPVTLDLVEKQPITQIAYTASDGSPRAVPLGYLLRDGKFLFFTIPTSDKVAALRRDPRIALTIDVYPPPCCLLVRGTAELREEDGVPDQYLEASFRTMPEDQHAGFEQQVRALYDSMVRIEVSPTWVRLRPSDISGMTSREAIRRRGGMTWTPHASPRS
;
A
#
# COMPACT_ATOMS: atom_id res chain seq x y z
N MET A 1 -4.75 16.05 10.94
CA MET A 1 -3.31 16.49 10.94
C MET A 1 -3.22 17.60 9.93
N ASP A 2 -2.39 18.61 10.15
CA ASP A 2 -2.21 19.67 9.15
C ASP A 2 -1.41 19.18 7.93
N THR A 3 -1.58 19.85 6.81
CA THR A 3 -0.98 19.47 5.52
C THR A 3 0.55 19.54 5.56
N ALA A 4 1.12 20.52 6.26
CA ALA A 4 2.56 20.68 6.34
C ALA A 4 3.21 19.47 7.03
N ARG A 5 2.61 18.99 8.11
CA ARG A 5 3.10 17.78 8.81
C ARG A 5 2.93 16.51 7.98
N ILE A 6 1.86 16.40 7.21
CA ILE A 6 1.68 15.28 6.27
C ILE A 6 2.79 15.31 5.22
N THR A 7 3.03 16.46 4.61
CA THR A 7 4.09 16.63 3.59
C THR A 7 5.46 16.30 4.16
N GLU A 8 5.79 16.81 5.35
CA GLU A 8 7.06 16.52 6.03
C GLU A 8 7.29 14.99 6.17
N ILE A 9 6.27 14.24 6.63
CA ILE A 9 6.39 12.78 6.79
C ILE A 9 6.49 12.08 5.44
N LEU A 10 5.73 12.50 4.43
CA LEU A 10 5.74 11.85 3.11
C LEU A 10 7.01 12.15 2.31
N THR A 11 7.73 13.25 2.64
CA THR A 11 9.02 13.58 2.02
C THR A 11 10.23 13.17 2.87
N ASP A 12 10.00 12.57 4.03
CA ASP A 12 11.07 12.02 4.87
C ASP A 12 11.85 10.94 4.11
N PRO A 13 13.20 10.96 4.13
CA PRO A 13 14.02 9.97 3.43
C PRO A 13 13.68 8.51 3.78
N VAL A 14 13.31 8.21 5.03
CA VAL A 14 12.90 6.86 5.44
C VAL A 14 11.57 6.47 4.80
N THR A 15 10.62 7.40 4.68
CA THR A 15 9.36 7.17 3.98
C THR A 15 9.59 6.91 2.50
N LEU A 16 10.43 7.71 1.84
CA LEU A 16 10.73 7.55 0.41
C LEU A 16 11.42 6.21 0.12
N ASP A 17 12.39 5.82 0.95
CA ASP A 17 13.05 4.50 0.83
C ASP A 17 12.07 3.34 1.04
N LEU A 18 11.16 3.45 2.02
CA LEU A 18 10.12 2.44 2.26
C LEU A 18 9.17 2.32 1.07
N VAL A 19 8.68 3.45 0.52
CA VAL A 19 7.79 3.50 -0.64
C VAL A 19 8.47 2.92 -1.88
N GLU A 20 9.75 3.22 -2.09
CA GLU A 20 10.52 2.69 -3.23
C GLU A 20 10.66 1.17 -3.16
N LYS A 21 10.97 0.64 -1.99
CA LYS A 21 11.21 -0.80 -1.78
C LYS A 21 9.93 -1.64 -1.68
N GLN A 22 8.79 -1.01 -1.38
CA GLN A 22 7.51 -1.70 -1.17
C GLN A 22 6.48 -1.28 -2.24
N PRO A 23 6.46 -1.97 -3.40
CA PRO A 23 5.57 -1.60 -4.51
C PRO A 23 4.09 -1.96 -4.25
N ILE A 24 3.81 -2.74 -3.19
CA ILE A 24 2.47 -3.17 -2.80
C ILE A 24 2.16 -2.65 -1.40
N THR A 25 0.95 -2.14 -1.21
CA THR A 25 0.42 -1.74 0.10
C THR A 25 -0.86 -2.51 0.42
N GLN A 26 -1.17 -2.65 1.70
CA GLN A 26 -2.50 -3.09 2.14
C GLN A 26 -3.41 -1.86 2.21
N ILE A 27 -4.51 -1.88 1.44
CA ILE A 27 -5.58 -0.88 1.58
C ILE A 27 -6.72 -1.46 2.41
N ALA A 28 -7.28 -0.66 3.30
CA ALA A 28 -8.44 -1.02 4.13
C ALA A 28 -9.58 -0.02 3.92
N TYR A 29 -10.80 -0.53 3.72
CA TYR A 29 -12.01 0.25 3.45
C TYR A 29 -13.25 -0.47 3.99
N THR A 30 -14.39 0.23 4.03
CA THR A 30 -15.68 -0.35 4.44
C THR A 30 -16.39 -0.91 3.22
N ALA A 31 -16.62 -2.22 3.18
CA ALA A 31 -17.34 -2.91 2.11
C ALA A 31 -18.84 -2.51 2.07
N SER A 32 -19.53 -2.90 0.99
CA SER A 32 -20.93 -2.54 0.79
C SER A 32 -21.88 -3.10 1.87
N ASP A 33 -21.51 -4.20 2.51
CA ASP A 33 -22.23 -4.81 3.64
C ASP A 33 -21.86 -4.19 5.01
N GLY A 34 -20.99 -3.18 5.04
CA GLY A 34 -20.52 -2.52 6.26
C GLY A 34 -19.33 -3.22 6.92
N SER A 35 -18.90 -4.39 6.44
CA SER A 35 -17.75 -5.09 6.98
C SER A 35 -16.43 -4.41 6.59
N PRO A 36 -15.37 -4.48 7.44
CA PRO A 36 -14.05 -4.03 7.04
C PRO A 36 -13.44 -4.98 6.01
N ARG A 37 -12.78 -4.42 5.00
CA ARG A 37 -12.01 -5.16 3.99
C ARG A 37 -10.58 -4.66 3.97
N ALA A 38 -9.63 -5.59 3.79
CA ALA A 38 -8.23 -5.27 3.55
C ALA A 38 -7.74 -6.11 2.36
N VAL A 39 -7.10 -5.45 1.38
CA VAL A 39 -6.59 -6.11 0.18
C VAL A 39 -5.23 -5.53 -0.21
N PRO A 40 -4.30 -6.35 -0.74
CA PRO A 40 -3.05 -5.86 -1.31
C PRO A 40 -3.31 -5.19 -2.66
N LEU A 41 -2.59 -4.09 -2.93
CA LEU A 41 -2.70 -3.37 -4.19
C LEU A 41 -1.40 -2.65 -4.52
N GLY A 42 -0.99 -2.69 -5.80
CA GLY A 42 0.08 -1.86 -6.32
C GLY A 42 -0.30 -0.39 -6.32
N TYR A 43 0.66 0.49 -6.12
CA TYR A 43 0.41 1.92 -5.99
C TYR A 43 1.57 2.79 -6.48
N LEU A 44 1.27 4.07 -6.69
CA LEU A 44 2.27 5.13 -6.83
C LEU A 44 2.03 6.20 -5.75
N LEU A 45 3.12 6.82 -5.29
CA LEU A 45 3.07 8.06 -4.52
C LEU A 45 3.48 9.21 -5.45
N ARG A 46 2.55 10.14 -5.72
CA ARG A 46 2.76 11.31 -6.58
C ARG A 46 2.13 12.54 -5.93
N ASP A 47 2.88 13.61 -5.83
CA ASP A 47 2.40 14.90 -5.30
C ASP A 47 1.72 14.79 -3.93
N GLY A 48 2.26 13.92 -3.06
CA GLY A 48 1.71 13.67 -1.73
C GLY A 48 0.42 12.85 -1.69
N LYS A 49 -0.01 12.27 -2.82
CA LYS A 49 -1.21 11.42 -2.94
C LYS A 49 -0.83 10.01 -3.35
N PHE A 50 -1.63 9.03 -2.93
CA PHE A 50 -1.47 7.63 -3.32
C PHE A 50 -2.43 7.31 -4.46
N LEU A 51 -1.90 6.81 -5.56
CA LEU A 51 -2.65 6.46 -6.77
C LEU A 51 -2.76 4.95 -6.88
N PHE A 52 -3.99 4.47 -7.08
CA PHE A 52 -4.32 3.07 -7.32
C PHE A 52 -5.17 2.95 -8.57
N PHE A 53 -5.14 1.77 -9.17
CA PHE A 53 -5.93 1.48 -10.36
C PHE A 53 -6.63 0.14 -10.20
N THR A 54 -7.85 0.05 -10.73
CA THR A 54 -8.65 -1.18 -10.69
C THR A 54 -9.67 -1.18 -11.82
N ILE A 55 -10.28 -2.34 -12.08
CA ILE A 55 -11.36 -2.44 -13.05
C ILE A 55 -12.65 -1.82 -12.50
N PRO A 56 -13.53 -1.25 -13.36
CA PRO A 56 -14.78 -0.59 -12.93
C PRO A 56 -15.71 -1.50 -12.13
N THR A 57 -15.71 -2.80 -12.42
CA THR A 57 -16.59 -3.81 -11.77
C THR A 57 -16.07 -4.29 -10.42
N SER A 58 -14.92 -3.78 -9.95
CA SER A 58 -14.37 -4.19 -8.66
C SER A 58 -15.22 -3.70 -7.49
N ASP A 59 -15.49 -4.58 -6.51
CA ASP A 59 -16.28 -4.26 -5.29
C ASP A 59 -15.80 -3.01 -4.56
N LYS A 60 -14.48 -2.76 -4.56
CA LYS A 60 -13.89 -1.59 -3.93
C LYS A 60 -14.34 -0.27 -4.56
N VAL A 61 -14.67 -0.28 -5.86
CA VAL A 61 -15.16 0.91 -6.56
C VAL A 61 -16.53 1.32 -6.01
N ALA A 62 -17.47 0.40 -5.93
CA ALA A 62 -18.78 0.65 -5.36
C ALA A 62 -18.70 1.04 -3.86
N ALA A 63 -17.86 0.36 -3.11
CA ALA A 63 -17.65 0.62 -1.69
C ALA A 63 -17.08 2.03 -1.44
N LEU A 64 -16.01 2.43 -2.14
CA LEU A 64 -15.35 3.73 -1.98
C LEU A 64 -16.18 4.91 -2.55
N ARG A 65 -17.04 4.66 -3.55
CA ARG A 65 -18.02 5.67 -3.99
C ARG A 65 -19.05 5.98 -2.91
N ARG A 66 -19.41 4.99 -2.09
CA ARG A 66 -20.36 5.15 -0.99
C ARG A 66 -19.69 5.72 0.27
N ASP A 67 -18.53 5.22 0.63
CA ASP A 67 -17.74 5.68 1.78
C ASP A 67 -16.27 5.84 1.35
N PRO A 68 -15.84 7.09 1.07
CA PRO A 68 -14.50 7.35 0.53
C PRO A 68 -13.38 7.22 1.57
N ARG A 69 -13.69 6.90 2.82
CA ARG A 69 -12.67 6.73 3.86
C ARG A 69 -11.85 5.48 3.60
N ILE A 70 -10.53 5.63 3.64
CA ILE A 70 -9.58 4.57 3.34
C ILE A 70 -8.37 4.67 4.27
N ALA A 71 -7.78 3.53 4.58
CA ALA A 71 -6.50 3.45 5.26
C ALA A 71 -5.51 2.61 4.43
N LEU A 72 -4.21 2.92 4.57
CA LEU A 72 -3.14 2.20 3.91
C LEU A 72 -2.08 1.81 4.94
N THR A 73 -1.43 0.66 4.72
CA THR A 73 -0.26 0.24 5.47
C THR A 73 0.83 -0.21 4.50
N ILE A 74 1.95 0.49 4.51
CA ILE A 74 3.16 0.11 3.79
C ILE A 74 4.17 -0.29 4.85
N ASP A 75 4.68 -1.53 4.78
CA ASP A 75 5.55 -2.06 5.82
C ASP A 75 6.67 -2.94 5.26
N VAL A 76 7.73 -3.05 6.04
CA VAL A 76 8.88 -3.92 5.78
C VAL A 76 9.34 -4.58 7.06
N TYR A 77 9.86 -5.79 6.92
CA TYR A 77 10.47 -6.57 8.00
C TYR A 77 11.54 -7.51 7.46
N PRO A 78 12.65 -7.73 8.15
CA PRO A 78 13.35 -6.95 9.16
C PRO A 78 14.23 -5.86 8.56
N PRO A 79 14.52 -4.74 9.26
CA PRO A 79 13.96 -4.31 10.53
C PRO A 79 12.52 -3.78 10.35
N PRO A 80 11.68 -3.83 11.38
CA PRO A 80 10.29 -3.38 11.23
C PRO A 80 10.22 -1.87 11.02
N CYS A 81 9.68 -1.47 9.88
CA CYS A 81 9.36 -0.09 9.56
C CYS A 81 7.99 -0.04 8.89
N CYS A 82 7.13 0.88 9.28
CA CYS A 82 5.85 1.03 8.61
C CYS A 82 5.38 2.47 8.49
N LEU A 83 4.72 2.76 7.36
CA LEU A 83 3.96 3.97 7.12
C LEU A 83 2.47 3.65 7.21
N LEU A 84 1.79 4.30 8.13
CA LEU A 84 0.34 4.21 8.31
C LEU A 84 -0.29 5.47 7.75
N VAL A 85 -1.30 5.34 6.90
CA VAL A 85 -2.01 6.45 6.28
C VAL A 85 -3.51 6.29 6.47
N ARG A 86 -4.21 7.38 6.78
CA ARG A 86 -5.66 7.51 6.60
C ARG A 86 -5.92 8.63 5.62
N GLY A 87 -6.92 8.46 4.78
CA GLY A 87 -7.23 9.44 3.75
C GLY A 87 -8.63 9.32 3.22
N THR A 88 -8.90 10.14 2.20
CA THR A 88 -10.14 10.15 1.46
C THR A 88 -9.84 9.81 0.00
N ALA A 89 -10.58 8.87 -0.56
CA ALA A 89 -10.45 8.42 -1.93
C ALA A 89 -11.33 9.27 -2.86
N GLU A 90 -10.78 9.71 -3.98
CA GLU A 90 -11.49 10.24 -5.14
C GLU A 90 -11.36 9.26 -6.30
N LEU A 91 -12.47 8.91 -6.95
CA LEU A 91 -12.50 7.92 -8.01
C LEU A 91 -12.81 8.59 -9.34
N ARG A 92 -11.98 8.30 -10.36
CA ARG A 92 -12.19 8.75 -11.74
C ARG A 92 -12.08 7.55 -12.67
N GLU A 93 -13.01 7.45 -13.60
CA GLU A 93 -12.93 6.49 -14.68
C GLU A 93 -12.05 7.07 -15.80
N GLU A 94 -11.15 6.25 -16.32
CA GLU A 94 -10.21 6.60 -17.38
C GLU A 94 -10.34 5.60 -18.53
N ASP A 95 -10.35 6.09 -19.76
CA ASP A 95 -10.43 5.26 -20.94
C ASP A 95 -9.14 4.45 -21.12
N GLY A 96 -9.27 3.18 -21.44
CA GLY A 96 -8.17 2.27 -21.66
C GLY A 96 -7.38 1.94 -20.38
N VAL A 97 -6.09 1.68 -20.58
CA VAL A 97 -5.11 1.36 -19.53
C VAL A 97 -4.18 2.56 -19.31
N PRO A 98 -4.26 3.28 -18.20
CA PRO A 98 -3.38 4.42 -17.91
C PRO A 98 -1.91 4.00 -17.79
N ASP A 99 -0.98 4.82 -18.28
CA ASP A 99 0.46 4.56 -18.16
C ASP A 99 0.92 4.47 -16.69
N GLN A 100 0.27 5.20 -15.80
CA GLN A 100 0.52 5.12 -14.35
C GLN A 100 0.12 3.75 -13.76
N TYR A 101 -0.87 3.06 -14.32
CA TYR A 101 -1.17 1.67 -13.94
C TYR A 101 -0.03 0.75 -14.33
N LEU A 102 0.52 0.91 -15.53
CA LEU A 102 1.67 0.15 -16.00
C LEU A 102 2.89 0.44 -15.13
N GLU A 103 3.18 1.70 -14.85
CA GLU A 103 4.25 2.10 -13.95
C GLU A 103 4.15 1.41 -12.57
N ALA A 104 2.98 1.44 -11.95
CA ALA A 104 2.75 0.77 -10.66
C ALA A 104 2.94 -0.75 -10.76
N SER A 105 2.49 -1.37 -11.85
CA SER A 105 2.56 -2.81 -12.09
C SER A 105 3.99 -3.27 -12.36
N PHE A 106 4.74 -2.51 -13.16
CA PHE A 106 6.13 -2.81 -13.52
C PHE A 106 7.07 -2.85 -12.30
N ARG A 107 6.75 -2.14 -11.24
CA ARG A 107 7.49 -2.22 -9.98
C ARG A 107 7.38 -3.58 -9.29
N THR A 108 6.45 -4.43 -9.70
CA THR A 108 6.18 -5.75 -9.09
C THR A 108 6.68 -6.93 -9.93
N MET A 109 7.27 -6.67 -11.09
CA MET A 109 7.67 -7.74 -12.03
C MET A 109 9.00 -7.43 -12.72
N PRO A 110 9.73 -8.47 -13.22
CA PRO A 110 10.94 -8.31 -14.00
C PRO A 110 10.73 -7.52 -15.30
N GLU A 111 11.75 -6.79 -15.74
CA GLU A 111 11.68 -5.90 -16.91
C GLU A 111 11.36 -6.65 -18.22
N ASP A 112 11.85 -7.88 -18.38
CA ASP A 112 11.60 -8.73 -19.55
C ASP A 112 10.11 -9.14 -19.71
N GLN A 113 9.31 -8.97 -18.66
CA GLN A 113 7.87 -9.24 -18.69
C GLN A 113 7.02 -8.00 -19.01
N HIS A 114 7.59 -6.79 -18.96
CA HIS A 114 6.82 -5.54 -19.08
C HIS A 114 6.05 -5.45 -20.41
N ALA A 115 6.71 -5.69 -21.55
CA ALA A 115 6.08 -5.57 -22.88
C ALA A 115 4.91 -6.56 -23.05
N GLY A 116 5.09 -7.80 -22.61
CA GLY A 116 4.03 -8.82 -22.68
C GLY A 116 2.86 -8.49 -21.79
N PHE A 117 3.12 -8.03 -20.57
CA PHE A 117 2.09 -7.60 -19.62
C PHE A 117 1.30 -6.40 -20.18
N GLU A 118 1.99 -5.35 -20.68
CA GLU A 118 1.33 -4.19 -21.26
C GLU A 118 0.41 -4.58 -22.42
N GLN A 119 0.90 -5.38 -23.38
CA GLN A 119 0.09 -5.86 -24.49
C GLN A 119 -1.17 -6.59 -24.01
N GLN A 120 -1.02 -7.46 -23.02
CA GLN A 120 -2.12 -8.24 -22.48
C GLN A 120 -3.18 -7.36 -21.79
N VAL A 121 -2.78 -6.43 -20.92
CA VAL A 121 -3.74 -5.60 -20.17
C VAL A 121 -4.44 -4.57 -21.05
N ARG A 122 -3.73 -4.00 -22.05
CA ARG A 122 -4.35 -3.09 -23.03
C ARG A 122 -5.35 -3.81 -23.95
N ALA A 123 -5.16 -5.11 -24.21
CA ALA A 123 -6.13 -5.91 -24.95
C ALA A 123 -7.33 -6.35 -24.10
N LEU A 124 -7.16 -6.42 -22.77
CA LEU A 124 -8.17 -6.96 -21.85
C LEU A 124 -9.10 -5.89 -21.27
N TYR A 125 -8.63 -4.64 -21.10
CA TYR A 125 -9.36 -3.60 -20.37
C TYR A 125 -9.64 -2.39 -21.27
N ASP A 126 -10.94 -2.10 -21.48
CA ASP A 126 -11.41 -0.92 -22.21
C ASP A 126 -11.41 0.34 -21.34
N SER A 127 -11.48 0.19 -20.02
CA SER A 127 -11.38 1.29 -19.06
C SER A 127 -10.87 0.82 -17.71
N MET A 128 -10.33 1.76 -16.93
CA MET A 128 -9.92 1.54 -15.54
C MET A 128 -10.47 2.64 -14.64
N VAL A 129 -10.57 2.36 -13.34
CA VAL A 129 -10.85 3.36 -12.32
C VAL A 129 -9.56 3.71 -11.61
N ARG A 130 -9.18 4.98 -11.69
CA ARG A 130 -8.15 5.59 -10.86
C ARG A 130 -8.75 5.95 -9.53
N ILE A 131 -8.12 5.47 -8.46
CA ILE A 131 -8.44 5.82 -7.07
C ILE A 131 -7.31 6.69 -6.57
N GLU A 132 -7.58 7.96 -6.34
CA GLU A 132 -6.63 8.94 -5.81
C GLU A 132 -6.93 9.16 -4.33
N VAL A 133 -5.96 8.84 -3.47
CA VAL A 133 -6.11 8.97 -2.02
C VAL A 133 -5.36 10.19 -1.54
N SER A 134 -6.10 11.16 -1.00
CA SER A 134 -5.55 12.33 -0.32
C SER A 134 -5.39 12.03 1.17
N PRO A 135 -4.16 12.00 1.71
CA PRO A 135 -3.92 11.72 3.11
C PRO A 135 -4.49 12.80 4.02
N THR A 136 -5.19 12.40 5.07
CA THR A 136 -5.67 13.28 6.16
C THR A 136 -4.90 13.06 7.45
N TRP A 137 -4.20 11.93 7.55
CA TRP A 137 -3.35 11.57 8.66
C TRP A 137 -2.30 10.57 8.22
N VAL A 138 -1.05 10.78 8.65
CA VAL A 138 0.10 9.93 8.33
C VAL A 138 0.94 9.69 9.58
N ARG A 139 1.47 8.49 9.74
CA ARG A 139 2.41 8.14 10.79
C ARG A 139 3.50 7.21 10.26
N LEU A 140 4.73 7.68 10.26
CA LEU A 140 5.90 6.84 10.08
C LEU A 140 6.30 6.23 11.43
N ARG A 141 6.55 4.92 11.43
CA ARG A 141 7.12 4.17 12.54
C ARG A 141 8.41 3.52 12.06
N PRO A 142 9.55 4.23 12.14
CA PRO A 142 10.84 3.63 11.86
C PRO A 142 11.14 2.58 12.92
N SER A 143 11.99 1.63 12.58
CA SER A 143 12.48 0.68 13.58
C SER A 143 13.40 1.41 14.55
N ASP A 144 12.98 1.64 15.76
CA ASP A 144 13.83 2.11 16.87
C ASP A 144 14.78 1.01 17.38
N ILE A 145 15.06 0.00 16.55
CA ILE A 145 15.94 -1.11 16.91
C ILE A 145 17.38 -0.82 16.47
N SER A 146 17.80 0.44 16.54
CA SER A 146 19.23 0.74 16.49
C SER A 146 19.87 0.31 17.81
N GLY A 147 20.28 -0.95 17.88
CA GLY A 147 21.05 -1.51 18.98
C GLY A 147 20.37 -2.59 19.84
N MET A 148 19.10 -2.92 19.61
CA MET A 148 18.46 -4.06 20.29
C MET A 148 18.24 -5.22 19.31
N THR A 149 18.83 -6.37 19.60
CA THR A 149 18.42 -7.61 18.93
C THR A 149 16.97 -7.92 19.32
N SER A 150 16.22 -8.55 18.40
CA SER A 150 14.81 -8.94 18.64
C SER A 150 14.63 -9.69 19.98
N ARG A 151 15.66 -10.39 20.45
CA ARG A 151 15.70 -11.09 21.74
C ARG A 151 15.75 -10.13 22.95
N GLU A 152 16.43 -9.01 22.87
CA GLU A 152 16.51 -8.02 23.96
C GLU A 152 15.23 -7.20 24.09
N ALA A 153 14.58 -6.86 22.95
CA ALA A 153 13.29 -6.20 22.91
C ALA A 153 12.19 -7.07 23.56
N ILE A 154 12.20 -8.38 23.31
CA ILE A 154 11.26 -9.35 23.90
C ILE A 154 11.51 -9.53 25.41
N ARG A 155 12.76 -9.57 25.86
CA ARG A 155 13.10 -9.69 27.30
C ARG A 155 12.61 -8.50 28.12
N ARG A 156 12.70 -7.27 27.60
CA ARG A 156 12.23 -6.07 28.32
C ARG A 156 10.70 -5.98 28.44
N ARG A 157 9.93 -6.67 27.59
CA ARG A 157 8.46 -6.71 27.63
C ARG A 157 7.88 -7.90 28.38
N GLY A 158 8.66 -8.64 29.19
CA GLY A 158 8.16 -9.74 30.04
C GLY A 158 7.69 -10.94 29.23
N GLY A 159 8.62 -11.74 28.75
CA GLY A 159 8.45 -13.19 28.71
C GLY A 159 7.47 -13.83 27.75
N MET A 160 7.18 -13.29 26.58
CA MET A 160 6.49 -14.07 25.57
C MET A 160 7.53 -14.71 24.64
N THR A 161 7.84 -15.97 24.86
CA THR A 161 8.71 -16.76 23.96
C THR A 161 7.91 -17.24 22.79
N TRP A 162 8.14 -16.63 21.63
CA TRP A 162 7.68 -17.22 20.36
C TRP A 162 8.64 -18.34 19.97
N THR A 163 8.18 -19.58 19.94
CA THR A 163 8.90 -20.71 19.36
C THR A 163 8.42 -20.93 17.93
N PRO A 164 9.29 -20.88 16.91
CA PRO A 164 8.89 -21.27 15.56
C PRO A 164 8.48 -22.74 15.57
N HIS A 165 7.30 -23.06 15.05
CA HIS A 165 6.92 -24.43 14.78
C HIS A 165 7.92 -25.02 13.77
N ALA A 166 8.70 -26.03 14.22
CA ALA A 166 9.48 -26.86 13.32
C ALA A 166 8.52 -27.61 12.41
N SER A 167 8.64 -27.37 11.10
CA SER A 167 7.91 -28.20 10.12
C SER A 167 8.31 -29.65 10.28
N PRO A 168 7.36 -30.60 10.34
CA PRO A 168 7.71 -32.01 10.37
C PRO A 168 8.37 -32.38 9.02
N ARG A 169 9.59 -32.93 9.11
CA ARG A 169 10.25 -33.56 7.97
C ARG A 169 9.54 -34.90 7.72
N SER A 170 8.90 -35.02 6.60
CA SER A 170 8.50 -36.31 5.99
C SER A 170 9.50 -36.70 4.91
#